data_2ea540af7fd38ab59bc58ee574132e1b
#
_entry.id   2ea540af7fd38ab59bc58ee574132e1b
#
_cell.length_a   1.000
_cell.length_b   1.000
_cell.length_c   1.000
_cell.angle_alpha   90.00
_cell.angle_beta   90.00
_cell.angle_gamma   90.00
#
_symmetry.space_group_name_H-M   'P 1'
#
loop_
_entity.id
_entity.type
_entity.pdbx_description
1 polymer ?
#
loop_
_entity_poly.entity_id
_entity_poly.type
_entity_poly.pdbx_seq_one_letter_code
_entity_poly.pdbx_strand_id
1 'polypeptide(L)'
;TNFPLLDINTRTGELKEIKYPMAGMKSELVSLGVYDIASAKTTFLDANDFGREQYLTGITWAPESDMVYIQVLNRGQNHMRLNKYDASTGKLIATLFEEKSNTYVEPQSGLVFLANNPKQFIYSTNNRDGFMNLYLHDVNGKLIRRLTDVDADVEFVAADPAGKYVYYLSSEISPVEKQLFRVEVKSGKKSRLTTEEGWHSIMMSGDCAYFVDNYSSIKVPRNVDLTTNTGKVVRRLQEVENPNKDYNFGEITLGKIKADDGSDLYYRLIKPMDFDPNKKYPVIHYVYGGPHSQLVTNTWNASLRMWEMYMAQHGYVVFVIDNHGTPNRGKAFEDIIHRQCGQVEMKDQVKGIEWLKSFPWVDANRIGVHGWSYGGFMTISLITNYPDIYKVAVAGGPVIDWKWYEVMYGERYMDTPQENPEGYAKTSLIA
;
A
#
# COMPACT_ATOMS: atom_id res chain seq x y z
N THR A 1 7.46 10.07 24.89
CA THR A 1 6.41 9.67 25.84
C THR A 1 6.66 8.26 26.31
N ASN A 2 6.59 8.01 27.61
CA ASN A 2 6.62 6.66 28.16
C ASN A 2 5.21 6.06 28.06
N PHE A 3 5.13 4.85 27.53
CA PHE A 3 3.89 4.09 27.40
C PHE A 3 4.02 2.80 28.24
N PRO A 4 3.12 2.55 29.19
CA PRO A 4 3.18 1.36 30.04
C PRO A 4 2.65 0.14 29.28
N LEU A 5 3.47 -0.90 29.19
CA LEU A 5 3.06 -2.24 28.77
C LEU A 5 3.03 -3.16 29.96
N LEU A 6 2.03 -4.04 30.02
CA LEU A 6 2.02 -5.14 30.98
C LEU A 6 2.80 -6.33 30.40
N ASP A 7 3.93 -6.69 31.01
CA ASP A 7 4.62 -7.93 30.67
C ASP A 7 3.87 -9.12 31.28
N ILE A 8 3.11 -9.79 30.45
CA ILE A 8 2.29 -10.95 30.83
C ILE A 8 3.10 -12.25 30.94
N ASN A 9 4.41 -12.25 30.60
CA ASN A 9 5.27 -13.42 30.74
C ASN A 9 5.78 -13.59 32.17
N THR A 10 5.58 -12.60 33.05
CA THR A 10 5.86 -12.72 34.48
C THR A 10 4.64 -13.26 35.21
N ARG A 11 4.87 -13.93 36.36
CA ARG A 11 3.80 -14.61 37.11
C ARG A 11 2.69 -13.67 37.57
N THR A 12 3.02 -12.44 37.94
CA THR A 12 2.09 -11.45 38.52
C THR A 12 1.79 -10.28 37.60
N GLY A 13 2.42 -10.25 36.40
CA GLY A 13 2.45 -9.10 35.52
C GLY A 13 3.37 -8.00 36.06
N GLU A 14 4.21 -7.46 35.19
CA GLU A 14 5.11 -6.34 35.51
C GLU A 14 4.91 -5.22 34.51
N LEU A 15 4.96 -3.96 34.97
CA LEU A 15 4.91 -2.81 34.07
C LEU A 15 6.26 -2.59 33.43
N LYS A 16 6.29 -2.59 32.09
CA LYS A 16 7.43 -2.24 31.27
C LYS A 16 7.13 -0.96 30.50
N GLU A 17 7.94 0.05 30.68
CA GLU A 17 7.80 1.30 29.92
C GLU A 17 8.55 1.24 28.60
N ILE A 18 7.89 1.64 27.51
CA ILE A 18 8.50 1.85 26.19
C ILE A 18 8.32 3.30 25.75
N LYS A 19 9.14 3.72 24.77
CA LYS A 19 8.92 5.00 24.10
C LYS A 19 7.92 4.79 22.96
N TYR A 20 6.77 5.48 23.06
CA TYR A 20 5.71 5.41 22.07
C TYR A 20 5.08 6.80 21.92
N PRO A 21 5.62 7.66 21.02
CA PRO A 21 5.00 8.95 20.75
C PRO A 21 3.68 8.75 20.02
N MET A 22 2.61 9.35 20.55
CA MET A 22 1.28 9.33 19.95
C MET A 22 1.03 10.60 19.14
N ALA A 23 0.01 10.59 18.30
CA ALA A 23 -0.41 11.74 17.51
C ALA A 23 -0.57 13.01 18.38
N GLY A 24 -0.02 14.13 17.92
CA GLY A 24 0.01 15.41 18.65
C GLY A 24 1.03 15.51 19.78
N MET A 25 1.77 14.44 20.09
CA MET A 25 2.82 14.43 21.10
C MET A 25 4.20 14.76 20.49
N LYS A 26 5.20 14.99 21.35
CA LYS A 26 6.58 15.19 20.92
C LYS A 26 7.10 13.93 20.23
N SER A 27 7.52 14.09 18.97
CA SER A 27 8.10 13.02 18.16
C SER A 27 9.56 12.73 18.52
N GLU A 28 10.10 11.65 17.98
CA GLU A 28 11.51 11.33 18.07
C GLU A 28 12.34 12.31 17.20
N LEU A 29 13.56 12.60 17.68
CA LEU A 29 14.50 13.45 16.98
C LEU A 29 15.63 12.59 16.45
N VAL A 30 15.67 12.42 15.14
CA VAL A 30 16.66 11.59 14.47
C VAL A 30 17.72 12.43 13.78
N SER A 31 18.91 11.86 13.61
CA SER A 31 20.02 12.43 12.85
C SER A 31 20.60 11.36 11.93
N LEU A 32 21.07 11.73 10.76
CA LEU A 32 21.75 10.84 9.84
C LEU A 32 23.24 11.14 9.83
N GLY A 33 24.05 10.10 10.00
CA GLY A 33 25.51 10.19 9.96
C GLY A 33 26.13 9.26 8.92
N VAL A 34 27.23 9.70 8.34
CA VAL A 34 28.10 8.94 7.47
C VAL A 34 29.27 8.44 8.30
N TYR A 35 29.44 7.13 8.39
CA TYR A 35 30.58 6.52 9.09
C TYR A 35 31.67 6.13 8.10
N ASP A 36 32.85 6.73 8.25
CA ASP A 36 34.05 6.38 7.48
C ASP A 36 34.80 5.23 8.17
N ILE A 37 34.85 4.07 7.51
CA ILE A 37 35.45 2.86 8.05
C ILE A 37 36.95 3.00 8.27
N ALA A 38 37.68 3.71 7.39
CA ALA A 38 39.10 3.82 7.44
C ALA A 38 39.60 4.70 8.62
N SER A 39 38.90 5.81 8.84
CA SER A 39 39.24 6.75 9.93
C SER A 39 38.47 6.51 11.22
N ALA A 40 37.46 5.60 11.21
CA ALA A 40 36.55 5.34 12.32
C ALA A 40 35.80 6.61 12.80
N LYS A 41 35.50 7.53 11.90
CA LYS A 41 34.80 8.79 12.22
C LYS A 41 33.41 8.82 11.64
N THR A 42 32.50 9.43 12.42
CA THR A 42 31.14 9.72 11.95
C THR A 42 31.02 11.22 11.66
N THR A 43 30.53 11.53 10.45
CA THR A 43 30.15 12.90 10.05
C THR A 43 28.62 12.95 9.99
N PHE A 44 27.98 13.78 10.84
CA PHE A 44 26.53 13.97 10.79
C PHE A 44 26.16 14.96 9.70
N LEU A 45 25.08 14.68 9.00
CA LEU A 45 24.54 15.56 7.96
C LEU A 45 23.74 16.70 8.60
N ASP A 46 23.89 17.91 8.04
CA ASP A 46 23.18 19.11 8.49
C ASP A 46 21.76 19.14 7.88
N ALA A 47 20.97 18.13 8.24
CA ALA A 47 19.58 17.96 7.77
C ALA A 47 18.63 18.59 8.80
N ASN A 48 18.34 19.87 8.66
CA ASN A 48 17.46 20.64 9.54
C ASN A 48 16.53 21.58 8.78
N ASP A 49 15.83 21.04 7.78
CA ASP A 49 14.99 21.81 6.85
C ASP A 49 13.70 22.35 7.46
N PHE A 50 13.08 21.53 8.34
CA PHE A 50 11.77 21.79 8.93
C PHE A 50 11.82 21.85 10.47
N GLY A 51 12.99 22.16 11.02
CA GLY A 51 13.24 22.02 12.43
C GLY A 51 13.63 20.59 12.79
N ARG A 52 13.63 20.24 14.09
CA ARG A 52 14.15 18.95 14.53
C ARG A 52 13.13 17.80 14.43
N GLU A 53 11.84 18.13 14.40
CA GLU A 53 10.75 17.15 14.25
C GLU A 53 10.44 16.98 12.77
N GLN A 54 11.20 16.13 12.09
CA GLN A 54 11.11 15.84 10.66
C GLN A 54 11.48 14.38 10.42
N TYR A 55 11.14 13.87 9.24
CA TYR A 55 11.46 12.51 8.82
C TYR A 55 12.57 12.53 7.78
N LEU A 56 13.59 11.68 7.96
CA LEU A 56 14.71 11.49 7.05
C LEU A 56 14.48 10.17 6.28
N THR A 57 14.05 10.29 5.04
CA THR A 57 13.58 9.15 4.25
C THR A 57 14.32 9.07 2.91
N GLY A 58 14.15 7.97 2.17
CA GLY A 58 14.66 7.82 0.81
C GLY A 58 16.17 8.01 0.68
N ILE A 59 16.96 7.59 1.70
CA ILE A 59 18.40 7.78 1.75
C ILE A 59 19.07 7.04 0.61
N THR A 60 19.85 7.76 -0.20
CA THR A 60 20.52 7.19 -1.37
C THR A 60 21.94 7.73 -1.51
N TRP A 61 22.90 6.83 -1.70
CA TRP A 61 24.26 7.20 -2.06
C TRP A 61 24.36 7.59 -3.55
N ALA A 62 25.15 8.62 -3.84
CA ALA A 62 25.64 8.79 -5.21
C ALA A 62 26.51 7.59 -5.62
N PRO A 63 26.59 7.25 -6.91
CA PRO A 63 27.40 6.12 -7.37
C PRO A 63 28.90 6.22 -6.99
N GLU A 64 29.44 7.44 -6.88
CA GLU A 64 30.83 7.70 -6.50
C GLU A 64 31.05 7.77 -4.98
N SER A 65 29.97 7.58 -4.17
CA SER A 65 29.99 7.58 -2.72
C SER A 65 30.48 8.90 -2.07
N ASP A 66 30.46 9.99 -2.80
CA ASP A 66 30.87 11.33 -2.36
C ASP A 66 29.70 12.19 -1.85
N MET A 67 28.48 11.85 -2.28
CA MET A 67 27.25 12.56 -1.94
C MET A 67 26.19 11.60 -1.39
N VAL A 68 25.36 12.13 -0.48
CA VAL A 68 24.16 11.47 0.03
C VAL A 68 22.93 12.30 -0.33
N TYR A 69 21.91 11.65 -0.87
CA TYR A 69 20.62 12.24 -1.17
C TYR A 69 19.59 11.78 -0.15
N ILE A 70 18.76 12.71 0.34
CA ILE A 70 17.73 12.43 1.34
C ILE A 70 16.45 13.12 0.95
N GLN A 71 15.33 12.43 1.07
CA GLN A 71 14.00 13.00 1.03
C GLN A 71 13.63 13.41 2.47
N VAL A 72 13.82 14.70 2.80
CA VAL A 72 13.46 15.26 4.10
C VAL A 72 12.00 15.64 4.08
N LEU A 73 11.20 15.03 4.95
CA LEU A 73 9.76 15.27 5.03
C LEU A 73 9.45 16.00 6.33
N ASN A 74 8.64 17.07 6.25
CA ASN A 74 8.21 17.81 7.44
C ASN A 74 7.32 16.92 8.34
N ARG A 75 7.11 17.31 9.59
CA ARG A 75 6.27 16.57 10.54
C ARG A 75 4.82 16.41 10.05
N GLY A 76 4.23 17.44 9.45
CA GLY A 76 2.89 17.35 8.85
C GLY A 76 2.81 16.48 7.60
N GLN A 77 3.92 15.89 7.18
CA GLN A 77 4.06 14.94 6.06
C GLN A 77 3.47 15.42 4.74
N ASN A 78 3.33 16.72 4.57
CA ASN A 78 2.75 17.35 3.38
C ASN A 78 3.75 18.21 2.60
N HIS A 79 5.00 18.26 3.02
CA HIS A 79 6.08 18.99 2.36
C HIS A 79 7.38 18.20 2.42
N MET A 80 7.87 17.75 1.28
CA MET A 80 9.12 17.01 1.10
C MET A 80 10.14 17.87 0.35
N ARG A 81 11.41 17.80 0.77
CA ARG A 81 12.58 18.33 0.06
C ARG A 81 13.53 17.20 -0.30
N LEU A 82 13.89 17.12 -1.58
CA LEU A 82 15.00 16.25 -1.99
C LEU A 82 16.30 17.03 -1.88
N ASN A 83 17.10 16.68 -0.90
CA ASN A 83 18.36 17.32 -0.58
C ASN A 83 19.56 16.47 -0.98
N LYS A 84 20.65 17.15 -1.38
CA LYS A 84 21.95 16.58 -1.69
C LYS A 84 22.98 17.09 -0.67
N TYR A 85 23.70 16.19 -0.02
CA TYR A 85 24.72 16.48 0.98
C TYR A 85 26.08 15.96 0.55
N ASP A 86 27.14 16.67 0.92
CA ASP A 86 28.52 16.19 0.85
C ASP A 86 28.77 15.16 1.97
N ALA A 87 29.15 13.95 1.60
CA ALA A 87 29.29 12.84 2.53
C ALA A 87 30.46 13.02 3.53
N SER A 88 31.51 13.77 3.13
CA SER A 88 32.71 13.99 3.94
C SER A 88 32.53 15.09 4.97
N THR A 89 31.78 16.12 4.64
CA THR A 89 31.59 17.30 5.50
C THR A 89 30.25 17.37 6.18
N GLY A 90 29.25 16.61 5.70
CA GLY A 90 27.86 16.65 6.16
C GLY A 90 27.07 17.87 5.71
N LYS A 91 27.69 18.76 4.93
CA LYS A 91 27.04 20.01 4.51
C LYS A 91 26.02 19.81 3.41
N LEU A 92 24.90 20.54 3.51
CA LEU A 92 23.92 20.67 2.43
C LEU A 92 24.58 21.35 1.22
N ILE A 93 24.53 20.67 0.07
CA ILE A 93 25.00 21.19 -1.22
C ILE A 93 23.85 21.89 -1.94
N ALA A 94 22.69 21.26 -2.01
CA ALA A 94 21.52 21.84 -2.66
C ALA A 94 20.23 21.11 -2.26
N THR A 95 19.10 21.83 -2.24
CA THR A 95 17.76 21.28 -2.40
C THR A 95 17.47 21.17 -3.89
N LEU A 96 17.26 19.98 -4.41
CA LEU A 96 17.09 19.74 -5.83
C LEU A 96 15.68 20.11 -6.32
N PHE A 97 14.68 19.75 -5.54
CA PHE A 97 13.29 20.13 -5.72
C PHE A 97 12.48 19.85 -4.45
N GLU A 98 11.25 20.35 -4.44
CA GLU A 98 10.30 20.17 -3.36
C GLU A 98 9.00 19.57 -3.89
N GLU A 99 8.30 18.81 -3.05
CA GLU A 99 6.93 18.38 -3.28
C GLU A 99 6.03 18.81 -2.13
N LYS A 100 4.84 19.30 -2.46
CA LYS A 100 3.83 19.74 -1.50
C LYS A 100 2.48 19.15 -1.86
N SER A 101 1.67 18.87 -0.84
CA SER A 101 0.31 18.38 -1.00
C SER A 101 -0.61 19.05 -0.01
N ASN A 102 -1.89 19.14 -0.33
CA ASN A 102 -2.92 19.56 0.62
C ASN A 102 -3.34 18.43 1.56
N THR A 103 -2.92 17.20 1.25
CA THR A 103 -3.10 16.01 2.06
C THR A 103 -1.73 15.59 2.59
N TYR A 104 -1.12 14.58 2.03
CA TYR A 104 0.22 14.13 2.42
C TYR A 104 1.09 13.82 1.19
N VAL A 105 2.39 13.82 1.40
CA VAL A 105 3.40 13.34 0.45
C VAL A 105 4.00 12.08 1.03
N GLU A 106 4.07 11.02 0.24
CA GLU A 106 4.67 9.75 0.64
C GLU A 106 5.96 9.51 -0.14
N PRO A 107 7.13 9.82 0.44
CA PRO A 107 8.40 9.39 -0.13
C PRO A 107 8.44 7.88 -0.23
N GLN A 108 8.56 7.35 -1.43
CA GLN A 108 8.51 5.90 -1.67
C GLN A 108 9.90 5.29 -1.46
N SER A 109 10.60 5.02 -2.54
CA SER A 109 11.95 4.48 -2.52
C SER A 109 13.00 5.60 -2.60
N GLY A 110 14.26 5.25 -2.38
CA GLY A 110 15.37 6.11 -2.73
C GLY A 110 15.50 6.36 -4.24
N LEU A 111 16.45 7.18 -4.62
CA LEU A 111 16.74 7.45 -6.03
C LEU A 111 17.39 6.25 -6.69
N VAL A 112 17.11 6.03 -7.96
CA VAL A 112 17.77 4.99 -8.75
C VAL A 112 18.66 5.66 -9.81
N PHE A 113 19.97 5.67 -9.58
CA PHE A 113 20.92 6.19 -10.56
C PHE A 113 21.07 5.26 -11.74
N LEU A 114 21.15 5.82 -12.95
CA LEU A 114 21.38 5.03 -14.16
C LEU A 114 22.84 4.60 -14.25
N ALA A 115 23.09 3.30 -14.38
CA ALA A 115 24.45 2.75 -14.41
C ALA A 115 25.29 3.29 -15.58
N ASN A 116 24.69 3.52 -16.76
CA ASN A 116 25.35 4.08 -17.93
C ASN A 116 25.50 5.62 -17.88
N ASN A 117 24.78 6.29 -16.98
CA ASN A 117 24.84 7.74 -16.80
C ASN A 117 24.59 8.12 -15.34
N PRO A 118 25.63 8.08 -14.48
CA PRO A 118 25.50 8.37 -13.04
C PRO A 118 25.13 9.84 -12.74
N LYS A 119 25.04 10.68 -13.78
CA LYS A 119 24.52 12.06 -13.67
C LYS A 119 23.00 12.14 -13.82
N GLN A 120 22.32 11.01 -13.90
CA GLN A 120 20.88 10.93 -14.01
C GLN A 120 20.32 9.91 -13.02
N PHE A 121 19.13 10.18 -12.48
CA PHE A 121 18.44 9.26 -11.59
C PHE A 121 16.94 9.21 -11.90
N ILE A 122 16.33 8.09 -11.55
CA ILE A 122 14.87 7.89 -11.57
C ILE A 122 14.33 8.22 -10.19
N TYR A 123 13.23 8.96 -10.17
CA TYR A 123 12.45 9.33 -9.00
C TYR A 123 10.99 8.89 -9.18
N SER A 124 10.39 8.31 -8.14
CA SER A 124 8.99 7.84 -8.15
C SER A 124 8.12 8.76 -7.30
N THR A 125 7.00 9.21 -7.84
CA THR A 125 6.03 10.03 -7.10
C THR A 125 4.63 9.98 -7.72
N ASN A 126 3.60 10.07 -6.86
CA ASN A 126 2.20 10.29 -7.27
C ASN A 126 1.76 11.76 -7.14
N ASN A 127 2.66 12.62 -6.63
CA ASN A 127 2.31 14.00 -6.27
C ASN A 127 2.28 14.97 -7.47
N ARG A 128 2.68 14.52 -8.66
CA ARG A 128 2.74 15.37 -9.87
C ARG A 128 1.52 15.18 -10.75
N ASP A 129 1.15 13.93 -11.01
CA ASP A 129 0.12 13.58 -12.00
C ASP A 129 -1.02 12.76 -11.38
N GLY A 130 -1.05 12.62 -10.06
CA GLY A 130 -2.10 11.91 -9.33
C GLY A 130 -1.98 10.39 -9.35
N PHE A 131 -1.02 9.84 -10.07
CA PHE A 131 -0.66 8.42 -10.07
C PHE A 131 0.82 8.24 -9.83
N MET A 132 1.21 7.13 -9.19
CA MET A 132 2.61 6.79 -9.01
C MET A 132 3.25 6.58 -10.38
N ASN A 133 4.16 7.49 -10.76
CA ASN A 133 4.89 7.44 -12.02
C ASN A 133 6.40 7.62 -11.81
N LEU A 134 7.18 7.23 -12.81
CA LEU A 134 8.64 7.31 -12.83
C LEU A 134 9.10 8.52 -13.62
N TYR A 135 10.00 9.30 -13.03
CA TYR A 135 10.54 10.54 -13.61
C TYR A 135 12.06 10.47 -13.67
N LEU A 136 12.64 10.80 -14.83
CA LEU A 136 14.07 10.91 -15.02
C LEU A 136 14.53 12.34 -14.75
N HIS A 137 15.48 12.49 -13.84
CA HIS A 137 16.10 13.76 -13.46
C HIS A 137 17.61 13.74 -13.69
N ASP A 138 18.23 14.90 -13.86
CA ASP A 138 19.67 15.05 -13.68
C ASP A 138 20.04 15.25 -12.19
N VAL A 139 21.34 15.14 -11.87
CA VAL A 139 21.86 15.30 -10.50
C VAL A 139 21.71 16.73 -9.91
N ASN A 140 21.24 17.69 -10.71
CA ASN A 140 20.89 19.04 -10.28
C ASN A 140 19.39 19.21 -10.04
N GLY A 141 18.61 18.13 -10.17
CA GLY A 141 17.16 18.12 -9.95
C GLY A 141 16.31 18.52 -11.14
N LYS A 142 16.92 18.83 -12.30
CA LYS A 142 16.16 19.17 -13.51
C LYS A 142 15.43 17.94 -14.05
N LEU A 143 14.13 18.06 -14.21
CA LEU A 143 13.33 17.04 -14.89
C LEU A 143 13.75 16.93 -16.36
N ILE A 144 14.15 15.73 -16.77
CA ILE A 144 14.50 15.39 -18.15
C ILE A 144 13.29 14.84 -18.87
N ARG A 145 12.57 13.90 -18.21
CA ARG A 145 11.42 13.22 -18.81
C ARG A 145 10.55 12.54 -17.75
N ARG A 146 9.23 12.52 -17.96
CA ARG A 146 8.33 11.52 -17.38
C ARG A 146 8.54 10.22 -18.16
N LEU A 147 8.99 9.15 -17.48
CA LEU A 147 9.28 7.85 -18.12
C LEU A 147 8.02 7.03 -18.32
N THR A 148 7.15 7.00 -17.31
CA THR A 148 5.86 6.32 -17.40
C THR A 148 4.76 7.37 -17.46
N ASP A 149 3.91 7.27 -18.50
CA ASP A 149 2.78 8.18 -18.74
C ASP A 149 1.51 7.33 -18.77
N VAL A 150 1.03 7.00 -17.56
CA VAL A 150 -0.12 6.11 -17.36
C VAL A 150 -1.00 6.64 -16.22
N ASP A 151 -2.32 6.47 -16.38
CA ASP A 151 -3.32 6.73 -15.35
C ASP A 151 -3.49 5.47 -14.47
N ALA A 152 -2.37 5.00 -13.92
CA ALA A 152 -2.27 3.85 -13.03
C ALA A 152 -1.00 3.95 -12.20
N ASP A 153 -0.97 3.28 -11.06
CA ASP A 153 0.22 3.24 -10.23
C ASP A 153 1.25 2.26 -10.77
N VAL A 154 2.51 2.70 -10.78
CA VAL A 154 3.65 1.92 -11.21
C VAL A 154 4.65 1.70 -10.08
N GLU A 155 5.32 0.56 -10.11
CA GLU A 155 6.37 0.19 -9.17
C GLU A 155 7.66 -0.08 -9.96
N PHE A 156 8.75 0.62 -9.62
CA PHE A 156 10.05 0.41 -10.27
C PHE A 156 10.56 -1.01 -10.01
N VAL A 157 11.04 -1.69 -11.04
CA VAL A 157 11.63 -3.03 -10.95
C VAL A 157 13.13 -2.99 -11.21
N ALA A 158 13.57 -2.45 -12.34
CA ALA A 158 14.97 -2.39 -12.71
C ALA A 158 15.24 -1.33 -13.78
N ALA A 159 16.49 -0.89 -13.88
CA ALA A 159 17.00 -0.14 -15.01
C ALA A 159 18.08 -0.96 -15.72
N ASP A 160 17.98 -1.08 -17.04
CA ASP A 160 18.97 -1.74 -17.87
C ASP A 160 20.35 -1.07 -17.67
N PRO A 161 21.41 -1.84 -17.38
CA PRO A 161 22.76 -1.29 -17.24
C PRO A 161 23.25 -0.48 -18.46
N ALA A 162 22.79 -0.80 -19.68
CA ALA A 162 23.06 0.00 -20.88
C ALA A 162 22.20 1.28 -20.94
N GLY A 163 21.27 1.49 -20.02
CA GLY A 163 20.39 2.65 -19.94
C GLY A 163 19.36 2.76 -21.05
N LYS A 164 19.06 1.65 -21.72
CA LYS A 164 18.10 1.62 -22.81
C LYS A 164 16.67 1.51 -22.31
N TYR A 165 16.43 0.66 -21.31
CA TYR A 165 15.10 0.36 -20.78
C TYR A 165 15.02 0.54 -19.27
N VAL A 166 13.82 0.94 -18.81
CA VAL A 166 13.39 0.85 -17.43
C VAL A 166 12.21 -0.11 -17.35
N TYR A 167 12.25 -1.03 -16.39
CA TYR A 167 11.23 -2.05 -16.15
C TYR A 167 10.41 -1.66 -14.94
N TYR A 168 9.09 -1.84 -15.03
CA TYR A 168 8.17 -1.50 -13.96
C TYR A 168 6.97 -2.42 -13.95
N LEU A 169 6.43 -2.68 -12.77
CA LEU A 169 5.12 -3.28 -12.58
C LEU A 169 4.05 -2.19 -12.62
N SER A 170 2.88 -2.50 -13.17
CA SER A 170 1.77 -1.55 -13.26
C SER A 170 0.42 -2.21 -13.15
N SER A 171 -0.53 -1.48 -12.55
CA SER A 171 -1.95 -1.82 -12.50
C SER A 171 -2.75 -1.27 -13.70
N GLU A 172 -2.11 -0.81 -14.78
CA GLU A 172 -2.78 -0.16 -15.92
C GLU A 172 -3.75 -1.07 -16.70
N ILE A 173 -3.66 -2.40 -16.54
CA ILE A 173 -4.64 -3.34 -17.12
C ILE A 173 -5.86 -3.47 -16.23
N SER A 174 -5.65 -3.60 -14.93
CA SER A 174 -6.69 -3.67 -13.91
C SER A 174 -6.10 -3.36 -12.53
N PRO A 175 -6.80 -2.59 -11.67
CA PRO A 175 -6.35 -2.36 -10.30
C PRO A 175 -6.19 -3.63 -9.45
N VAL A 176 -6.81 -4.74 -9.83
CA VAL A 176 -6.69 -6.04 -9.15
C VAL A 176 -5.60 -6.93 -9.75
N GLU A 177 -4.81 -6.43 -10.70
CA GLU A 177 -3.71 -7.13 -11.35
C GLU A 177 -2.43 -6.31 -11.32
N LYS A 178 -1.29 -6.99 -11.39
CA LYS A 178 0.02 -6.37 -11.65
C LYS A 178 0.69 -7.03 -12.83
N GLN A 179 1.11 -6.22 -13.81
CA GLN A 179 1.76 -6.68 -15.03
C GLN A 179 3.11 -6.01 -15.20
N LEU A 180 4.08 -6.73 -15.78
CA LEU A 180 5.39 -6.18 -16.09
C LEU A 180 5.38 -5.45 -17.43
N PHE A 181 5.91 -4.24 -17.41
CA PHE A 181 6.18 -3.42 -18.59
C PHE A 181 7.64 -2.99 -18.63
N ARG A 182 8.07 -2.56 -19.80
CA ARG A 182 9.28 -1.77 -19.96
C ARG A 182 9.01 -0.52 -20.77
N VAL A 183 9.76 0.52 -20.50
CA VAL A 183 9.78 1.76 -21.27
C VAL A 183 11.18 2.03 -21.80
N GLU A 184 11.31 2.40 -23.08
CA GLU A 184 12.58 2.84 -23.65
C GLU A 184 12.89 4.26 -23.19
N VAL A 185 14.01 4.45 -22.48
CA VAL A 185 14.37 5.72 -21.83
C VAL A 185 14.43 6.88 -22.82
N LYS A 186 14.95 6.63 -24.05
CA LYS A 186 15.14 7.66 -25.07
C LYS A 186 13.84 8.05 -25.76
N SER A 187 13.00 7.10 -26.15
CA SER A 187 11.80 7.35 -26.96
C SER A 187 10.52 7.48 -26.11
N GLY A 188 10.49 6.87 -24.91
CA GLY A 188 9.28 6.69 -24.12
C GLY A 188 8.36 5.58 -24.63
N LYS A 189 8.83 4.76 -25.60
CA LYS A 189 8.04 3.65 -26.15
C LYS A 189 7.88 2.56 -25.09
N LYS A 190 6.62 2.27 -24.77
CA LYS A 190 6.20 1.26 -23.79
C LYS A 190 5.94 -0.10 -24.43
N SER A 191 6.24 -1.19 -23.72
CA SER A 191 5.91 -2.57 -24.10
C SER A 191 5.54 -3.39 -22.86
N ARG A 192 4.40 -4.09 -22.91
CA ARG A 192 4.02 -5.09 -21.90
C ARG A 192 4.82 -6.37 -22.12
N LEU A 193 5.32 -7.00 -21.07
CA LEU A 193 6.17 -8.19 -21.10
C LEU A 193 5.51 -9.44 -20.53
N THR A 194 4.56 -9.29 -19.60
CA THR A 194 3.72 -10.38 -19.08
C THR A 194 2.34 -10.30 -19.72
N THR A 195 1.76 -11.44 -20.10
CA THR A 195 0.49 -11.50 -20.84
C THR A 195 -0.59 -12.29 -20.11
N GLU A 196 -0.21 -13.20 -19.22
CA GLU A 196 -1.14 -13.97 -18.41
C GLU A 196 -1.91 -13.07 -17.45
N GLU A 197 -3.18 -13.38 -17.22
CA GLU A 197 -3.99 -12.69 -16.22
C GLU A 197 -3.46 -12.98 -14.81
N GLY A 198 -3.46 -11.96 -13.95
CA GLY A 198 -3.15 -12.12 -12.55
C GLY A 198 -2.12 -11.15 -12.00
N TRP A 199 -1.54 -11.55 -10.90
CA TRP A 199 -0.59 -10.76 -10.14
C TRP A 199 0.82 -11.31 -10.31
N HIS A 200 1.68 -10.53 -10.94
CA HIS A 200 3.06 -10.87 -11.26
C HIS A 200 4.03 -10.27 -10.24
N SER A 201 5.01 -11.05 -9.82
CA SER A 201 6.14 -10.66 -8.98
C SER A 201 7.42 -11.00 -9.72
N ILE A 202 8.27 -10.00 -9.95
CA ILE A 202 9.38 -10.08 -10.89
C ILE A 202 10.71 -10.03 -10.16
N MET A 203 11.60 -10.96 -10.52
CA MET A 203 13.01 -10.91 -10.15
C MET A 203 13.84 -10.76 -11.42
N MET A 204 14.38 -9.56 -11.65
CA MET A 204 15.17 -9.23 -12.83
C MET A 204 16.63 -9.66 -12.65
N SER A 205 17.27 -10.23 -13.69
CA SER A 205 18.71 -10.47 -13.69
C SER A 205 19.49 -9.16 -13.70
N GLY A 206 20.70 -9.15 -13.15
CA GLY A 206 21.51 -7.94 -13.02
C GLY A 206 21.87 -7.25 -14.35
N ASP A 207 21.90 -8.00 -15.45
CA ASP A 207 22.08 -7.52 -16.80
C ASP A 207 20.78 -7.18 -17.53
N CYS A 208 19.63 -7.38 -16.86
CA CYS A 208 18.29 -7.25 -17.42
C CYS A 208 18.04 -8.07 -18.70
N ALA A 209 18.79 -9.16 -18.93
CA ALA A 209 18.56 -10.04 -20.08
C ALA A 209 17.40 -11.00 -19.86
N TYR A 210 17.19 -11.41 -18.61
CA TYR A 210 16.13 -12.34 -18.19
C TYR A 210 15.44 -11.85 -16.92
N PHE A 211 14.25 -12.39 -16.68
CA PHE A 211 13.58 -12.27 -15.39
C PHE A 211 12.89 -13.59 -15.02
N VAL A 212 12.76 -13.81 -13.73
CA VAL A 212 11.89 -14.83 -13.17
C VAL A 212 10.55 -14.15 -12.89
N ASP A 213 9.51 -14.67 -13.52
CA ASP A 213 8.12 -14.26 -13.32
C ASP A 213 7.43 -15.27 -12.40
N ASN A 214 7.10 -14.84 -11.20
CA ASN A 214 6.31 -15.62 -10.25
C ASN A 214 4.90 -15.03 -10.21
N TYR A 215 3.92 -15.71 -10.78
CA TYR A 215 2.56 -15.19 -10.86
C TYR A 215 1.50 -16.19 -10.40
N SER A 216 0.38 -15.64 -10.00
CA SER A 216 -0.85 -16.37 -9.70
C SER A 216 -2.06 -15.60 -10.21
N SER A 217 -3.17 -16.29 -10.38
CA SER A 217 -4.48 -15.71 -10.62
C SER A 217 -5.54 -16.49 -9.82
N ILE A 218 -6.78 -16.05 -9.86
CA ILE A 218 -7.87 -16.78 -9.17
C ILE A 218 -7.94 -18.27 -9.56
N LYS A 219 -7.48 -18.61 -10.78
CA LYS A 219 -7.49 -19.98 -11.34
C LYS A 219 -6.13 -20.65 -11.34
N VAL A 220 -5.05 -19.90 -11.20
CA VAL A 220 -3.66 -20.39 -11.25
C VAL A 220 -3.04 -20.28 -9.86
N PRO A 221 -2.77 -21.37 -9.16
CA PRO A 221 -2.21 -21.35 -7.81
C PRO A 221 -0.87 -20.61 -7.77
N ARG A 222 0.05 -21.01 -8.64
CA ARG A 222 1.36 -20.40 -8.79
C ARG A 222 2.08 -20.98 -9.99
N ASN A 223 2.59 -20.10 -10.83
CA ASN A 223 3.54 -20.44 -11.89
C ASN A 223 4.81 -19.63 -11.73
N VAL A 224 5.96 -20.24 -12.03
CA VAL A 224 7.26 -19.58 -12.05
C VAL A 224 7.92 -19.81 -13.39
N ASP A 225 8.12 -18.75 -14.15
CA ASP A 225 8.69 -18.79 -15.50
C ASP A 225 10.01 -18.04 -15.57
N LEU A 226 11.00 -18.65 -16.24
CA LEU A 226 12.17 -17.92 -16.72
C LEU A 226 11.82 -17.30 -18.08
N THR A 227 11.91 -15.97 -18.16
CA THR A 227 11.45 -15.19 -19.30
C THR A 227 12.55 -14.23 -19.78
N THR A 228 12.67 -14.01 -21.08
CA THR A 228 13.58 -13.01 -21.64
C THR A 228 13.04 -11.59 -21.41
N ASN A 229 13.91 -10.59 -21.50
CA ASN A 229 13.52 -9.18 -21.41
C ASN A 229 12.62 -8.70 -22.57
N THR A 230 12.26 -9.56 -23.50
CA THR A 230 11.29 -9.31 -24.57
C THR A 230 9.92 -9.95 -24.29
N GLY A 231 9.77 -10.64 -23.15
CA GLY A 231 8.53 -11.31 -22.75
C GLY A 231 8.39 -12.75 -23.31
N LYS A 232 9.46 -13.32 -23.91
CA LYS A 232 9.43 -14.71 -24.37
C LYS A 232 9.78 -15.66 -23.23
N VAL A 233 8.84 -16.52 -22.85
CA VAL A 233 9.08 -17.60 -21.89
C VAL A 233 10.12 -18.56 -22.45
N VAL A 234 11.21 -18.75 -21.73
CA VAL A 234 12.29 -19.69 -22.04
C VAL A 234 11.98 -21.06 -21.46
N ARG A 235 11.51 -21.07 -20.21
CA ARG A 235 11.24 -22.30 -19.49
C ARG A 235 10.28 -22.06 -18.34
N ARG A 236 9.31 -22.95 -18.16
CA ARG A 236 8.53 -23.08 -16.92
C ARG A 236 9.42 -23.75 -15.85
N LEU A 237 9.73 -23.03 -14.78
CA LEU A 237 10.55 -23.51 -13.66
C LEU A 237 9.69 -24.29 -12.65
N GLN A 238 8.47 -23.79 -12.43
CA GLN A 238 7.50 -24.42 -11.53
C GLN A 238 6.08 -24.18 -12.02
N GLU A 239 5.27 -25.22 -11.94
CA GLU A 239 3.82 -25.16 -12.08
C GLU A 239 3.23 -25.86 -10.87
N VAL A 240 2.43 -25.15 -10.09
CA VAL A 240 1.79 -25.71 -8.90
C VAL A 240 0.41 -26.21 -9.29
N GLU A 241 0.17 -27.51 -9.12
CA GLU A 241 -1.18 -28.05 -9.22
C GLU A 241 -2.09 -27.42 -8.16
N ASN A 242 -3.41 -27.44 -8.43
CA ASN A 242 -4.38 -26.95 -7.45
C ASN A 242 -4.24 -27.72 -6.12
N PRO A 243 -3.75 -27.10 -5.04
CA PRO A 243 -3.58 -27.76 -3.75
C PRO A 243 -4.92 -28.12 -3.09
N ASN A 244 -6.01 -27.56 -3.60
CA ASN A 244 -7.37 -27.72 -3.08
C ASN A 244 -8.19 -28.70 -3.95
N LYS A 245 -7.55 -29.47 -4.85
CA LYS A 245 -8.26 -30.32 -5.81
C LYS A 245 -9.15 -31.40 -5.17
N ASP A 246 -8.79 -31.82 -3.95
CA ASP A 246 -9.52 -32.85 -3.19
C ASP A 246 -10.60 -32.25 -2.27
N TYR A 247 -10.73 -30.90 -2.27
CA TYR A 247 -11.72 -30.17 -1.49
C TYR A 247 -12.75 -29.52 -2.42
N ASN A 248 -14.00 -29.60 -2.04
CA ASN A 248 -15.04 -28.83 -2.70
C ASN A 248 -15.22 -27.50 -1.98
N PHE A 249 -14.74 -26.45 -2.57
CA PHE A 249 -14.95 -25.09 -2.10
C PHE A 249 -16.08 -24.42 -2.89
N GLY A 250 -16.75 -23.46 -2.26
CA GLY A 250 -17.74 -22.64 -2.93
C GLY A 250 -17.17 -21.78 -4.06
N GLU A 251 -18.04 -21.26 -4.89
CA GLU A 251 -17.66 -20.36 -5.98
C GLU A 251 -17.05 -19.08 -5.45
N ILE A 252 -15.86 -18.71 -5.94
CA ILE A 252 -15.18 -17.45 -5.65
C ILE A 252 -15.34 -16.54 -6.89
N THR A 253 -15.92 -15.37 -6.68
CA THR A 253 -16.13 -14.38 -7.75
C THR A 253 -15.42 -13.08 -7.42
N LEU A 254 -14.67 -12.53 -8.37
CA LEU A 254 -14.23 -11.14 -8.38
C LEU A 254 -15.19 -10.31 -9.23
N GLY A 255 -15.51 -9.12 -8.76
CA GLY A 255 -16.37 -8.19 -9.49
C GLY A 255 -16.17 -6.76 -9.02
N LYS A 256 -17.00 -5.86 -9.51
CA LYS A 256 -17.01 -4.46 -9.13
C LYS A 256 -18.40 -3.87 -9.09
N ILE A 257 -18.59 -2.88 -8.25
CA ILE A 257 -19.79 -2.05 -8.18
C ILE A 257 -19.39 -0.58 -8.25
N LYS A 258 -20.35 0.31 -8.42
CA LYS A 258 -20.10 1.76 -8.41
C LYS A 258 -20.26 2.33 -7.02
N ALA A 259 -19.27 3.12 -6.58
CA ALA A 259 -19.40 4.05 -5.46
C ALA A 259 -20.34 5.22 -5.82
N ASP A 260 -20.63 6.08 -4.85
CA ASP A 260 -21.52 7.22 -5.05
C ASP A 260 -20.94 8.30 -5.98
N ASP A 261 -19.62 8.41 -6.05
CA ASP A 261 -18.88 9.30 -6.96
C ASP A 261 -18.68 8.71 -8.37
N GLY A 262 -19.14 7.46 -8.60
CA GLY A 262 -18.99 6.74 -9.86
C GLY A 262 -17.71 5.90 -9.98
N SER A 263 -16.82 5.93 -8.99
CA SER A 263 -15.63 5.08 -8.94
C SER A 263 -16.01 3.60 -8.86
N ASP A 264 -15.16 2.73 -9.39
CA ASP A 264 -15.33 1.29 -9.26
C ASP A 264 -14.82 0.82 -7.89
N LEU A 265 -15.62 0.09 -7.13
CA LEU A 265 -15.24 -0.63 -5.93
C LEU A 265 -15.16 -2.11 -6.25
N TYR A 266 -13.98 -2.70 -6.10
CA TYR A 266 -13.76 -4.12 -6.40
C TYR A 266 -14.14 -4.98 -5.19
N TYR A 267 -14.80 -6.12 -5.46
CA TYR A 267 -15.23 -7.04 -4.43
C TYR A 267 -14.81 -8.49 -4.72
N ARG A 268 -14.71 -9.27 -3.67
CA ARG A 268 -14.65 -10.73 -3.66
C ARG A 268 -15.89 -11.28 -2.97
N LEU A 269 -16.56 -12.22 -3.63
CA LEU A 269 -17.72 -12.91 -3.11
C LEU A 269 -17.44 -14.41 -3.11
N ILE A 270 -17.70 -15.09 -1.97
CA ILE A 270 -17.61 -16.53 -1.82
C ILE A 270 -19.01 -17.05 -1.48
N LYS A 271 -19.54 -17.93 -2.31
CA LYS A 271 -20.81 -18.61 -2.06
C LYS A 271 -20.58 -19.94 -1.34
N PRO A 272 -21.56 -20.44 -0.56
CA PRO A 272 -21.51 -21.78 -0.02
C PRO A 272 -21.28 -22.86 -1.07
N MET A 273 -20.67 -23.96 -0.67
CA MET A 273 -20.38 -25.11 -1.54
C MET A 273 -21.64 -25.64 -2.23
N ASP A 274 -22.75 -25.84 -1.48
CA ASP A 274 -24.02 -26.31 -1.98
C ASP A 274 -25.01 -25.16 -2.16
N PHE A 275 -24.56 -24.12 -2.88
CA PHE A 275 -25.36 -22.92 -3.09
C PHE A 275 -26.66 -23.21 -3.88
N ASP A 276 -27.77 -22.86 -3.26
CA ASP A 276 -29.12 -22.93 -3.87
C ASP A 276 -29.72 -21.52 -3.92
N PRO A 277 -29.97 -20.93 -5.10
CA PRO A 277 -30.46 -19.56 -5.20
C PRO A 277 -31.87 -19.36 -4.59
N ASN A 278 -32.58 -20.45 -4.23
CA ASN A 278 -33.89 -20.40 -3.58
C ASN A 278 -33.80 -20.39 -2.05
N LYS A 279 -32.62 -20.58 -1.48
CA LYS A 279 -32.37 -20.50 -0.04
C LYS A 279 -31.85 -19.14 0.36
N LYS A 280 -32.00 -18.79 1.65
CA LYS A 280 -31.43 -17.60 2.24
C LYS A 280 -30.20 -17.92 3.08
N TYR A 281 -29.12 -17.19 2.85
CA TYR A 281 -27.84 -17.39 3.52
C TYR A 281 -27.45 -16.21 4.42
N PRO A 282 -26.90 -16.49 5.61
CA PRO A 282 -26.24 -15.46 6.40
C PRO A 282 -24.99 -14.96 5.70
N VAL A 283 -24.61 -13.72 5.96
CA VAL A 283 -23.45 -13.06 5.36
C VAL A 283 -22.40 -12.77 6.41
N ILE A 284 -21.15 -13.07 6.10
CA ILE A 284 -19.98 -12.55 6.80
C ILE A 284 -19.35 -11.49 5.92
N HIS A 285 -19.36 -10.25 6.36
CA HIS A 285 -18.66 -9.14 5.76
C HIS A 285 -17.29 -9.02 6.43
N TYR A 286 -16.21 -9.42 5.71
CA TYR A 286 -14.86 -9.19 6.22
C TYR A 286 -14.35 -7.85 5.72
N VAL A 287 -13.84 -7.03 6.64
CA VAL A 287 -13.35 -5.68 6.34
C VAL A 287 -11.95 -5.46 6.93
N TYR A 288 -11.07 -4.81 6.17
CA TYR A 288 -9.92 -4.12 6.69
C TYR A 288 -10.10 -2.61 6.49
N GLY A 289 -10.18 -2.16 5.26
CA GLY A 289 -10.56 -0.79 4.87
C GLY A 289 -9.48 0.27 5.07
N GLY A 290 -8.35 -0.07 5.69
CA GLY A 290 -7.29 0.89 5.99
C GLY A 290 -6.53 1.37 4.75
N PRO A 291 -5.90 2.56 4.83
CA PRO A 291 -5.13 3.12 3.73
C PRO A 291 -4.02 2.18 3.27
N HIS A 292 -3.75 2.18 1.97
CA HIS A 292 -2.76 1.34 1.29
C HIS A 292 -2.93 -0.17 1.49
N SER A 293 -4.13 -0.63 1.87
CA SER A 293 -4.44 -2.04 2.00
C SER A 293 -5.43 -2.49 0.94
N GLN A 294 -5.06 -3.46 0.14
CA GLN A 294 -5.90 -4.06 -0.88
C GLN A 294 -6.18 -5.53 -0.54
N LEU A 295 -7.46 -5.89 -0.40
CA LEU A 295 -7.90 -7.24 -0.08
C LEU A 295 -8.39 -8.01 -1.31
N VAL A 296 -8.77 -7.30 -2.36
CA VAL A 296 -9.35 -7.87 -3.57
C VAL A 296 -8.33 -7.82 -4.69
N THR A 297 -7.70 -8.95 -4.99
CA THR A 297 -6.68 -9.07 -6.04
C THR A 297 -6.90 -10.33 -6.87
N ASN A 298 -6.50 -10.28 -8.15
CA ASN A 298 -6.50 -11.46 -9.02
C ASN A 298 -5.26 -12.32 -8.74
N THR A 299 -5.25 -12.92 -7.54
CA THR A 299 -4.27 -13.90 -7.08
C THR A 299 -4.94 -15.23 -6.82
N TRP A 300 -4.20 -16.27 -6.43
CA TRP A 300 -4.78 -17.56 -6.10
C TRP A 300 -5.88 -17.43 -5.04
N ASN A 301 -7.04 -17.96 -5.37
CA ASN A 301 -8.26 -17.85 -4.57
C ASN A 301 -8.59 -16.38 -4.18
N ALA A 302 -8.19 -15.43 -5.01
CA ALA A 302 -8.44 -14.01 -4.78
C ALA A 302 -7.96 -13.47 -3.42
N SER A 303 -6.80 -13.95 -2.94
CA SER A 303 -6.19 -13.60 -1.65
C SER A 303 -7.05 -13.92 -0.42
N LEU A 304 -8.01 -14.82 -0.53
CA LEU A 304 -8.83 -15.21 0.62
C LEU A 304 -8.01 -15.91 1.70
N ARG A 305 -8.51 -15.87 2.92
CA ARG A 305 -8.00 -16.63 4.05
C ARG A 305 -8.73 -17.97 4.16
N MET A 306 -8.05 -19.03 4.58
CA MET A 306 -8.67 -20.37 4.64
C MET A 306 -9.91 -20.44 5.55
N TRP A 307 -10.00 -19.63 6.62
CA TRP A 307 -11.19 -19.58 7.45
C TRP A 307 -12.43 -19.04 6.70
N GLU A 308 -12.26 -18.19 5.71
CA GLU A 308 -13.36 -17.69 4.85
C GLU A 308 -13.96 -18.84 4.05
N MET A 309 -13.11 -19.74 3.55
CA MET A 309 -13.57 -21.00 2.91
C MET A 309 -14.29 -21.91 3.88
N TYR A 310 -13.73 -22.07 5.09
CA TYR A 310 -14.37 -22.85 6.15
C TYR A 310 -15.77 -22.32 6.46
N MET A 311 -15.94 -21.02 6.57
CA MET A 311 -17.26 -20.41 6.82
C MET A 311 -18.20 -20.61 5.63
N ALA A 312 -17.71 -20.51 4.40
CA ALA A 312 -18.52 -20.81 3.21
C ALA A 312 -18.99 -22.28 3.19
N GLN A 313 -18.14 -23.23 3.58
CA GLN A 313 -18.53 -24.63 3.75
C GLN A 313 -19.61 -24.85 4.83
N HIS A 314 -19.70 -23.94 5.81
CA HIS A 314 -20.72 -23.95 6.86
C HIS A 314 -21.97 -23.12 6.50
N GLY A 315 -22.14 -22.79 5.23
CA GLY A 315 -23.36 -22.17 4.72
C GLY A 315 -23.41 -20.65 4.85
N TYR A 316 -22.27 -19.99 5.01
CA TYR A 316 -22.19 -18.53 4.98
C TYR A 316 -21.77 -18.03 3.59
N VAL A 317 -22.36 -16.94 3.18
CA VAL A 317 -21.79 -16.10 2.11
C VAL A 317 -20.71 -15.24 2.73
N VAL A 318 -19.51 -15.20 2.15
CA VAL A 318 -18.45 -14.31 2.59
C VAL A 318 -18.23 -13.21 1.55
N PHE A 319 -18.23 -11.97 2.01
CA PHE A 319 -18.12 -10.78 1.17
C PHE A 319 -17.01 -9.87 1.64
N VAL A 320 -16.20 -9.38 0.70
CA VAL A 320 -15.12 -8.41 0.92
C VAL A 320 -15.19 -7.38 -0.18
N ILE A 321 -15.04 -6.11 0.16
CA ILE A 321 -14.98 -5.02 -0.81
C ILE A 321 -13.85 -4.05 -0.44
N ASP A 322 -13.09 -3.60 -1.43
CA ASP A 322 -12.08 -2.56 -1.26
C ASP A 322 -12.73 -1.18 -1.47
N ASN A 323 -12.57 -0.33 -0.46
CA ASN A 323 -13.10 1.03 -0.42
C ASN A 323 -12.10 2.08 -0.92
N HIS A 324 -12.51 3.34 -0.97
CA HIS A 324 -11.57 4.46 -1.10
C HIS A 324 -10.49 4.38 -0.01
N GLY A 325 -9.29 4.83 -0.34
CA GLY A 325 -8.08 4.62 0.46
C GLY A 325 -7.24 3.42 0.01
N THR A 326 -7.80 2.50 -0.81
CA THR A 326 -7.10 1.35 -1.37
C THR A 326 -6.07 1.79 -2.42
N PRO A 327 -4.86 1.19 -2.46
CA PRO A 327 -3.81 1.52 -3.42
C PRO A 327 -4.13 1.04 -4.85
N ASN A 328 -3.27 1.40 -5.80
CA ASN A 328 -3.38 1.09 -7.22
C ASN A 328 -4.56 1.79 -7.93
N ARG A 329 -5.02 2.89 -7.37
CA ARG A 329 -6.17 3.66 -7.85
C ARG A 329 -5.85 5.14 -8.05
N GLY A 330 -4.61 5.54 -7.73
CA GLY A 330 -4.13 6.90 -7.76
C GLY A 330 -4.49 7.73 -6.53
N LYS A 331 -3.78 8.83 -6.38
CA LYS A 331 -3.76 9.70 -5.18
C LYS A 331 -5.13 10.23 -4.77
N ALA A 332 -5.97 10.62 -5.72
CA ALA A 332 -7.30 11.15 -5.41
C ALA A 332 -8.22 10.12 -4.74
N PHE A 333 -8.12 8.86 -5.17
CA PHE A 333 -8.87 7.76 -4.57
C PHE A 333 -8.30 7.35 -3.19
N GLU A 334 -6.99 7.49 -3.02
CA GLU A 334 -6.30 7.15 -1.76
C GLU A 334 -6.50 8.24 -0.71
N ASP A 335 -6.30 9.50 -1.07
CA ASP A 335 -6.22 10.63 -0.13
C ASP A 335 -7.59 11.11 0.38
N ILE A 336 -8.70 10.71 -0.23
CA ILE A 336 -10.05 11.18 0.16
C ILE A 336 -10.40 10.85 1.62
N ILE A 337 -9.71 9.88 2.22
CA ILE A 337 -9.86 9.49 3.63
C ILE A 337 -9.11 10.42 4.60
N HIS A 338 -8.24 11.30 4.09
CA HIS A 338 -7.42 12.19 4.91
C HIS A 338 -8.28 13.03 5.84
N ARG A 339 -7.90 13.10 7.12
CA ARG A 339 -8.57 13.75 8.25
C ARG A 339 -9.91 13.15 8.68
N GLN A 340 -10.33 12.04 8.07
CA GLN A 340 -11.65 11.42 8.31
C GLN A 340 -11.63 9.89 8.17
N CYS A 341 -10.58 9.24 8.68
CA CYS A 341 -10.44 7.77 8.64
C CYS A 341 -11.73 7.06 9.07
N GLY A 342 -12.16 6.08 8.29
CA GLY A 342 -13.38 5.29 8.54
C GLY A 342 -14.66 5.91 7.98
N GLN A 343 -14.70 7.21 7.68
CA GLN A 343 -15.96 7.87 7.30
C GLN A 343 -16.36 7.62 5.85
N VAL A 344 -15.42 7.71 4.92
CA VAL A 344 -15.63 7.41 3.51
C VAL A 344 -15.69 5.89 3.31
N GLU A 345 -14.79 5.20 3.98
CA GLU A 345 -14.68 3.75 3.93
C GLU A 345 -16.00 3.07 4.38
N MET A 346 -16.63 3.54 5.46
CA MET A 346 -17.93 3.00 5.89
C MET A 346 -19.00 3.13 4.80
N LYS A 347 -19.07 4.27 4.11
CA LYS A 347 -20.05 4.48 3.03
C LYS A 347 -19.87 3.46 1.91
N ASP A 348 -18.63 3.23 1.49
CA ASP A 348 -18.32 2.25 0.45
C ASP A 348 -18.64 0.82 0.89
N GLN A 349 -18.29 0.48 2.14
CA GLN A 349 -18.58 -0.84 2.71
C GLN A 349 -20.09 -1.08 2.77
N VAL A 350 -20.86 -0.09 3.22
CA VAL A 350 -22.34 -0.15 3.26
C VAL A 350 -22.93 -0.24 1.85
N LYS A 351 -22.38 0.53 0.89
CA LYS A 351 -22.80 0.44 -0.52
C LYS A 351 -22.65 -0.99 -1.06
N GLY A 352 -21.53 -1.66 -0.71
CA GLY A 352 -21.32 -3.06 -1.05
C GLY A 352 -22.38 -3.99 -0.44
N ILE A 353 -22.73 -3.78 0.81
CA ILE A 353 -23.76 -4.59 1.48
C ILE A 353 -25.16 -4.31 0.93
N GLU A 354 -25.52 -3.07 0.62
CA GLU A 354 -26.80 -2.76 -0.01
C GLU A 354 -26.92 -3.40 -1.39
N TRP A 355 -25.85 -3.39 -2.18
CA TRP A 355 -25.80 -4.15 -3.42
C TRP A 355 -26.01 -5.65 -3.19
N LEU A 356 -25.31 -6.23 -2.19
CA LEU A 356 -25.43 -7.66 -1.87
C LEU A 356 -26.84 -8.03 -1.41
N LYS A 357 -27.52 -7.17 -0.63
CA LYS A 357 -28.92 -7.34 -0.19
C LYS A 357 -29.93 -7.35 -1.34
N SER A 358 -29.57 -6.86 -2.52
CA SER A 358 -30.46 -6.92 -3.69
C SER A 358 -30.69 -8.35 -4.21
N PHE A 359 -29.86 -9.32 -3.79
CA PHE A 359 -30.02 -10.71 -4.17
C PHE A 359 -31.01 -11.44 -3.26
N PRO A 360 -31.97 -12.21 -3.80
CA PRO A 360 -33.02 -12.87 -3.01
C PRO A 360 -32.50 -13.94 -2.04
N TRP A 361 -31.32 -14.48 -2.31
CA TRP A 361 -30.66 -15.48 -1.50
C TRP A 361 -29.88 -14.91 -0.29
N VAL A 362 -29.83 -13.59 -0.15
CA VAL A 362 -29.21 -12.96 1.04
C VAL A 362 -30.24 -12.84 2.15
N ASP A 363 -29.89 -13.30 3.35
CA ASP A 363 -30.66 -13.03 4.56
C ASP A 363 -30.23 -11.70 5.16
N ALA A 364 -30.95 -10.65 4.85
CA ALA A 364 -30.67 -9.29 5.33
C ALA A 364 -30.75 -9.15 6.87
N ASN A 365 -31.36 -10.11 7.57
CA ASN A 365 -31.45 -10.13 9.03
C ASN A 365 -30.27 -10.88 9.70
N ARG A 366 -29.40 -11.48 8.92
CA ARG A 366 -28.25 -12.26 9.40
C ARG A 366 -26.95 -11.85 8.72
N ILE A 367 -26.61 -10.55 8.87
CA ILE A 367 -25.34 -9.99 8.36
C ILE A 367 -24.43 -9.70 9.55
N GLY A 368 -23.25 -10.32 9.57
CA GLY A 368 -22.20 -10.06 10.54
C GLY A 368 -21.01 -9.37 9.89
N VAL A 369 -20.24 -8.61 10.68
CA VAL A 369 -19.01 -7.95 10.24
C VAL A 369 -17.81 -8.39 11.07
N HIS A 370 -16.66 -8.59 10.42
CA HIS A 370 -15.42 -9.02 11.07
C HIS A 370 -14.21 -8.34 10.45
N GLY A 371 -13.27 -7.92 11.29
CA GLY A 371 -12.01 -7.34 10.86
C GLY A 371 -10.99 -7.23 11.98
N TRP A 372 -9.72 -7.01 11.62
CA TRP A 372 -8.59 -6.96 12.54
C TRP A 372 -7.83 -5.64 12.39
N SER A 373 -7.29 -5.07 13.48
CA SER A 373 -6.51 -3.83 13.49
C SER A 373 -7.36 -2.63 13.00
N TYR A 374 -7.00 -2.01 11.86
CA TYR A 374 -7.87 -1.03 11.19
C TYR A 374 -9.24 -1.65 10.86
N GLY A 375 -9.26 -2.93 10.45
CA GLY A 375 -10.50 -3.68 10.24
C GLY A 375 -11.30 -3.89 11.52
N GLY A 376 -10.64 -3.97 12.67
CA GLY A 376 -11.30 -3.98 13.98
C GLY A 376 -11.97 -2.63 14.28
N PHE A 377 -11.30 -1.51 14.00
CA PHE A 377 -11.86 -0.16 14.05
C PHE A 377 -13.07 -0.04 13.10
N MET A 378 -12.93 -0.46 11.85
CA MET A 378 -14.03 -0.47 10.87
C MET A 378 -15.21 -1.35 11.31
N THR A 379 -14.93 -2.50 11.91
CA THR A 379 -15.95 -3.43 12.41
C THR A 379 -16.82 -2.76 13.49
N ILE A 380 -16.19 -2.09 14.47
CA ILE A 380 -16.94 -1.36 15.52
C ILE A 380 -17.66 -0.17 14.89
N SER A 381 -16.99 0.62 14.05
CA SER A 381 -17.61 1.75 13.36
C SER A 381 -18.85 1.33 12.57
N LEU A 382 -18.78 0.23 11.84
CA LEU A 382 -19.91 -0.26 11.05
C LEU A 382 -21.09 -0.72 11.91
N ILE A 383 -20.87 -1.53 12.95
CA ILE A 383 -22.00 -2.02 13.75
C ILE A 383 -22.63 -0.91 14.60
N THR A 384 -21.86 0.07 15.06
CA THR A 384 -22.40 1.18 15.86
C THR A 384 -23.15 2.20 15.02
N ASN A 385 -22.68 2.49 13.80
CA ASN A 385 -23.33 3.46 12.91
C ASN A 385 -24.46 2.85 12.05
N TYR A 386 -24.42 1.53 11.80
CA TYR A 386 -25.39 0.83 10.96
C TYR A 386 -25.97 -0.43 11.64
N PRO A 387 -26.57 -0.29 12.86
CA PRO A 387 -27.10 -1.44 13.62
C PRO A 387 -28.29 -2.12 12.92
N ASP A 388 -28.96 -1.43 11.99
CA ASP A 388 -30.03 -2.01 11.18
C ASP A 388 -29.50 -2.99 10.13
N ILE A 389 -28.25 -2.86 9.75
CA ILE A 389 -27.59 -3.75 8.79
C ILE A 389 -26.88 -4.90 9.53
N TYR A 390 -25.97 -4.56 10.42
CA TYR A 390 -25.11 -5.55 11.09
C TYR A 390 -25.72 -6.02 12.40
N LYS A 391 -25.82 -7.37 12.57
CA LYS A 391 -26.41 -8.00 13.75
C LYS A 391 -25.39 -8.62 14.69
N VAL A 392 -24.17 -8.90 14.16
CA VAL A 392 -23.07 -9.46 14.91
C VAL A 392 -21.77 -8.80 14.42
N ALA A 393 -20.87 -8.55 15.37
CA ALA A 393 -19.55 -8.00 15.05
C ALA A 393 -18.45 -8.76 15.81
N VAL A 394 -17.33 -9.03 15.15
CA VAL A 394 -16.12 -9.59 15.78
C VAL A 394 -14.93 -8.70 15.42
N ALA A 395 -14.57 -7.83 16.35
CA ALA A 395 -13.46 -6.89 16.18
C ALA A 395 -12.19 -7.41 16.87
N GLY A 396 -11.14 -7.62 16.11
CA GLY A 396 -9.84 -8.04 16.64
C GLY A 396 -8.86 -6.86 16.70
N GLY A 397 -8.23 -6.63 17.88
CA GLY A 397 -7.19 -5.62 18.09
C GLY A 397 -7.52 -4.22 17.53
N PRO A 398 -8.72 -3.66 17.76
CA PRO A 398 -9.17 -2.46 17.10
C PRO A 398 -8.39 -1.22 17.55
N VAL A 399 -8.16 -0.27 16.61
CA VAL A 399 -7.80 1.09 16.97
C VAL A 399 -9.04 1.77 17.54
N ILE A 400 -9.02 2.09 18.83
CA ILE A 400 -10.19 2.63 19.54
C ILE A 400 -10.32 4.14 19.35
N ASP A 401 -9.17 4.83 19.30
CA ASP A 401 -9.10 6.27 19.11
C ASP A 401 -7.75 6.62 18.49
N TRP A 402 -7.76 7.34 17.39
CA TRP A 402 -6.57 7.68 16.61
C TRP A 402 -5.57 8.56 17.37
N LYS A 403 -6.00 9.31 18.37
CA LYS A 403 -5.10 10.13 19.20
C LYS A 403 -4.09 9.30 20.00
N TRP A 404 -4.35 8.01 20.19
CA TRP A 404 -3.47 7.09 20.90
C TRP A 404 -2.61 6.24 19.96
N TYR A 405 -2.79 6.42 18.66
CA TYR A 405 -1.97 5.72 17.69
C TYR A 405 -0.61 6.42 17.50
N GLU A 406 0.37 5.72 16.95
CA GLU A 406 1.71 6.25 16.79
C GLU A 406 1.73 7.50 15.88
N VAL A 407 2.70 8.39 16.14
CA VAL A 407 2.77 9.74 15.60
C VAL A 407 2.82 9.79 14.08
N MET A 408 3.63 8.93 13.43
CA MET A 408 3.87 9.01 11.98
C MET A 408 2.63 8.60 11.19
N TYR A 409 2.04 7.44 11.52
CA TYR A 409 0.82 6.95 10.86
C TYR A 409 -0.39 7.82 11.20
N GLY A 410 -0.60 8.08 12.51
CA GLY A 410 -1.73 8.86 12.99
C GLY A 410 -1.78 10.25 12.35
N GLU A 411 -0.66 10.97 12.34
CA GLU A 411 -0.59 12.32 11.78
C GLU A 411 -0.62 12.33 10.25
N ARG A 412 -0.16 11.29 9.56
CA ARG A 412 -0.26 11.21 8.10
C ARG A 412 -1.70 11.23 7.62
N TYR A 413 -2.56 10.44 8.26
CA TYR A 413 -3.93 10.26 7.80
C TYR A 413 -4.95 11.14 8.52
N MET A 414 -4.59 11.71 9.70
CA MET A 414 -5.53 12.48 10.52
C MET A 414 -5.03 13.87 10.89
N ASP A 415 -3.80 14.28 10.50
CA ASP A 415 -3.07 15.42 11.05
C ASP A 415 -2.89 15.29 12.58
N THR A 416 -2.51 16.35 13.28
CA THR A 416 -2.49 16.32 14.74
C THR A 416 -3.89 16.49 15.33
N PRO A 417 -4.17 15.96 16.54
CA PRO A 417 -5.45 16.22 17.24
C PRO A 417 -5.75 17.71 17.43
N GLN A 418 -4.71 18.54 17.48
CA GLN A 418 -4.86 20.00 17.61
C GLN A 418 -5.31 20.66 16.31
N GLU A 419 -4.86 20.14 15.15
CA GLU A 419 -5.20 20.66 13.83
C GLU A 419 -6.52 20.10 13.28
N ASN A 420 -6.93 18.92 13.76
CA ASN A 420 -8.13 18.22 13.32
C ASN A 420 -8.99 17.69 14.47
N PRO A 421 -9.36 18.50 15.47
CA PRO A 421 -10.10 18.04 16.63
C PRO A 421 -11.46 17.41 16.28
N GLU A 422 -12.15 17.94 15.29
CA GLU A 422 -13.44 17.41 14.81
C GLU A 422 -13.31 16.02 14.17
N GLY A 423 -12.27 15.81 13.35
CA GLY A 423 -12.00 14.52 12.73
C GLY A 423 -11.70 13.45 13.79
N TYR A 424 -10.87 13.78 14.77
CA TYR A 424 -10.58 12.85 15.89
C TYR A 424 -11.82 12.55 16.73
N ALA A 425 -12.63 13.56 17.05
CA ALA A 425 -13.87 13.34 17.80
C ALA A 425 -14.86 12.45 17.03
N LYS A 426 -15.01 12.69 15.72
CA LYS A 426 -15.93 11.95 14.86
C LYS A 426 -15.53 10.49 14.66
N THR A 427 -14.22 10.20 14.71
CA THR A 427 -13.68 8.85 14.46
C THR A 427 -13.41 8.06 15.74
N SER A 428 -13.51 8.69 16.92
CA SER A 428 -13.35 8.01 18.20
C SER A 428 -14.47 6.99 18.44
N LEU A 429 -14.11 5.78 18.87
CA LEU A 429 -15.06 4.71 19.19
C LEU A 429 -15.55 4.76 20.64
N ILE A 430 -15.08 5.72 21.44
CA ILE A 430 -15.40 5.87 22.86
C ILE A 430 -16.08 7.18 23.20
N ALA A 431 -16.29 8.05 22.22
CA ALA A 431 -16.92 9.36 22.39
C ALA A 431 -18.44 9.29 22.24
#